data_a652bae6815839fcbefe2bc56f2b5e7f
#
_entry.id   a652bae6815839fcbefe2bc56f2b5e7f
#
_cell.length_a   1.000
_cell.length_b   1.000
_cell.length_c   1.000
_cell.angle_alpha   90.00
_cell.angle_beta   90.00
_cell.angle_gamma   90.00
#
_symmetry.space_group_name_H-M   'P 1'
#
loop_
_entity.id
_entity.type
_entity.pdbx_description
1 polymer ?
#
loop_
_entity_poly.entity_id
_entity_poly.type
_entity_poly.pdbx_seq_one_letter_code
_entity_poly.pdbx_strand_id
1 'polypeptide(L)'
;MVINDLLWRRPRHHMDVDEAHDHVHWVELFFDLVHVVTIFILGNYLSHHLGWQGFWVFTGMFLAIFYAWADSSVYNSLYISTDMPHRVAMALKIVTMMTIAAAIPDVGGEGWMYFALAYALNRALTAYLYWRARCTDNAANTLAQEQARNFFVLAGVF
;
A
#
# COMPACT_ATOMS: atom_id res chain seq x y z
N MET A 1 29.77 -4.11 14.67
CA MET A 1 29.14 -5.12 13.81
C MET A 1 27.61 -5.09 13.88
N VAL A 2 27.01 -4.60 14.96
CA VAL A 2 25.54 -4.60 15.20
C VAL A 2 24.77 -3.50 14.43
N ILE A 3 25.39 -2.40 14.09
CA ILE A 3 24.71 -1.23 13.46
C ILE A 3 24.41 -1.46 11.98
N ASN A 4 25.27 -2.18 11.25
CA ASN A 4 25.03 -2.48 9.83
C ASN A 4 23.89 -3.48 9.61
N ASP A 5 23.64 -4.40 10.56
CA ASP A 5 22.54 -5.36 10.48
C ASP A 5 21.16 -4.74 10.73
N LEU A 6 21.10 -3.60 11.44
CA LEU A 6 19.87 -2.82 11.66
C LEU A 6 19.51 -1.93 10.46
N LEU A 7 20.51 -1.49 9.70
CA LEU A 7 20.32 -0.58 8.57
C LEU A 7 19.98 -1.29 7.27
N TRP A 8 20.41 -2.54 7.09
CA TRP A 8 20.21 -3.27 5.84
C TRP A 8 20.12 -4.78 6.07
N ARG A 9 18.91 -5.27 6.43
CA ARG A 9 18.56 -6.69 6.37
C ARG A 9 17.81 -6.98 5.08
N ARG A 10 18.15 -8.10 4.44
CA ARG A 10 17.38 -8.60 3.29
C ARG A 10 16.03 -9.13 3.78
N PRO A 11 14.90 -8.84 3.09
CA PRO A 11 13.62 -9.45 3.40
C PRO A 11 13.76 -10.99 3.37
N ARG A 12 13.22 -11.69 4.37
CA ARG A 12 13.20 -13.15 4.44
C ARG A 12 11.80 -13.65 4.15
N HIS A 13 11.69 -14.78 3.47
CA HIS A 13 10.41 -15.45 3.29
C HIS A 13 9.87 -15.97 4.61
N HIS A 14 8.56 -15.92 4.82
CA HIS A 14 7.92 -16.38 6.07
C HIS A 14 8.20 -17.85 6.38
N MET A 15 8.45 -18.69 5.38
CA MET A 15 8.76 -20.11 5.54
C MET A 15 10.18 -20.40 6.08
N ASP A 16 11.07 -19.41 6.10
CA ASP A 16 12.48 -19.57 6.50
C ASP A 16 12.74 -19.17 7.96
N VAL A 17 11.71 -18.78 8.69
CA VAL A 17 11.84 -18.29 10.07
C VAL A 17 11.13 -19.26 11.01
N ASP A 18 11.91 -19.93 11.86
CA ASP A 18 11.38 -20.72 12.97
C ASP A 18 10.47 -19.88 13.88
N GLU A 19 9.40 -20.48 14.39
CA GLU A 19 8.20 -19.95 15.04
C GLU A 19 8.36 -19.01 16.25
N ALA A 20 9.49 -18.40 16.46
CA ALA A 20 9.79 -17.72 17.71
C ALA A 20 9.72 -16.18 17.61
N HIS A 21 8.69 -15.56 17.16
CA HIS A 21 8.28 -14.18 17.53
C HIS A 21 7.27 -13.62 16.53
N ASP A 22 6.05 -14.00 16.71
CA ASP A 22 4.87 -13.38 16.09
C ASP A 22 4.59 -12.02 16.75
N HIS A 23 5.51 -11.09 16.59
CA HIS A 23 5.28 -9.70 16.96
C HIS A 23 4.54 -9.02 15.82
N VAL A 24 3.22 -9.00 15.90
CA VAL A 24 2.38 -8.11 15.07
C VAL A 24 3.00 -6.71 15.10
N HIS A 25 3.49 -6.26 13.96
CA HIS A 25 4.11 -4.94 13.88
C HIS A 25 3.04 -3.86 14.06
N TRP A 26 3.13 -3.07 15.12
CA TRP A 26 2.23 -1.94 15.39
C TRP A 26 2.00 -1.02 14.18
N VAL A 27 2.99 -0.92 13.30
CA VAL A 27 2.91 -0.14 12.06
C VAL A 27 1.91 -0.75 11.08
N GLU A 28 1.82 -2.07 11.00
CA GLU A 28 0.86 -2.78 10.14
C GLU A 28 -0.57 -2.60 10.63
N LEU A 29 -0.79 -2.74 11.94
CA LEU A 29 -2.09 -2.46 12.54
C LEU A 29 -2.53 -1.00 12.31
N PHE A 30 -1.59 -0.07 12.45
CA PHE A 30 -1.89 1.33 12.20
C PHE A 30 -2.19 1.61 10.72
N PHE A 31 -1.49 0.95 9.82
CA PHE A 31 -1.75 1.02 8.39
C PHE A 31 -3.17 0.53 8.04
N ASP A 32 -3.59 -0.60 8.60
CA ASP A 32 -4.94 -1.14 8.42
C ASP A 32 -6.01 -0.20 8.97
N LEU A 33 -5.76 0.38 10.15
CA LEU A 33 -6.68 1.35 10.74
C LEU A 33 -6.87 2.58 9.84
N VAL A 34 -5.79 3.12 9.27
CA VAL A 34 -5.86 4.27 8.35
C VAL A 34 -6.67 3.93 7.10
N HIS A 35 -6.59 2.70 6.59
CA HIS A 35 -7.41 2.25 5.47
C HIS A 35 -8.90 2.20 5.83
N VAL A 36 -9.25 1.67 6.99
CA VAL A 36 -10.64 1.66 7.47
C VAL A 36 -11.19 3.08 7.58
N VAL A 37 -10.42 4.01 8.14
CA VAL A 37 -10.81 5.42 8.23
C VAL A 37 -10.98 6.04 6.84
N THR A 38 -10.10 5.73 5.89
CA THR A 38 -10.19 6.24 4.51
C THR A 38 -11.46 5.74 3.82
N ILE A 39 -11.81 4.45 3.99
CA ILE A 39 -13.06 3.88 3.47
C ILE A 39 -14.30 4.53 4.14
N PHE A 40 -14.22 4.82 5.42
CA PHE A 40 -15.29 5.54 6.14
C PHE A 40 -15.52 6.94 5.55
N ILE A 41 -14.45 7.71 5.31
CA ILE A 41 -14.51 9.03 4.67
C ILE A 41 -15.10 8.92 3.26
N LEU A 42 -14.71 7.90 2.51
CA LEU A 42 -15.27 7.63 1.19
C LEU A 42 -16.77 7.29 1.24
N GLY A 43 -17.21 6.52 2.24
CA GLY A 43 -18.63 6.25 2.47
C GLY A 43 -19.42 7.52 2.79
N ASN A 44 -18.82 8.43 3.58
CA ASN A 44 -19.41 9.74 3.85
C ASN A 44 -19.53 10.59 2.58
N TYR A 45 -18.53 10.57 1.69
CA TYR A 45 -18.63 11.23 0.39
C TYR A 45 -19.83 10.72 -0.40
N LEU A 46 -20.05 9.41 -0.47
CA LEU A 46 -21.19 8.81 -1.17
C LEU A 46 -22.52 9.30 -0.58
N SER A 47 -22.62 9.44 0.75
CA SER A 47 -23.86 9.89 1.40
C SER A 47 -24.30 11.30 0.99
N HIS A 48 -23.36 12.14 0.59
CA HIS A 48 -23.61 13.50 0.10
C HIS A 48 -23.77 13.59 -1.43
N HIS A 49 -23.43 12.51 -2.15
CA HIS A 49 -23.48 12.45 -3.61
C HIS A 49 -24.32 11.24 -4.08
N LEU A 50 -25.58 11.17 -3.61
CA LEU A 50 -26.53 10.11 -3.94
C LEU A 50 -27.04 10.24 -5.39
N GLY A 51 -26.20 9.93 -6.35
CA GLY A 51 -26.51 9.92 -7.76
C GLY A 51 -25.70 8.85 -8.50
N TRP A 52 -26.09 8.56 -9.73
CA TRP A 52 -25.40 7.56 -10.55
C TRP A 52 -23.92 7.92 -10.77
N GLN A 53 -23.62 9.20 -10.92
CA GLN A 53 -22.25 9.69 -11.04
C GLN A 53 -21.46 9.50 -9.73
N GLY A 54 -22.03 9.88 -8.58
CA GLY A 54 -21.38 9.69 -7.26
C GLY A 54 -21.13 8.22 -6.96
N PHE A 55 -22.05 7.34 -7.36
CA PHE A 55 -21.87 5.89 -7.21
C PHE A 55 -20.66 5.36 -8.00
N TRP A 56 -20.47 5.78 -9.24
CA TRP A 56 -19.32 5.34 -10.04
C TRP A 56 -18.00 5.91 -9.55
N VAL A 57 -17.99 7.17 -9.11
CA VAL A 57 -16.81 7.78 -8.49
C VAL A 57 -16.44 7.05 -7.21
N PHE A 58 -17.41 6.80 -6.33
CA PHE A 58 -17.22 5.99 -5.12
C PHE A 58 -16.64 4.60 -5.44
N THR A 59 -17.24 3.90 -6.40
CA THR A 59 -16.82 2.53 -6.76
C THR A 59 -15.39 2.52 -7.29
N GLY A 60 -15.02 3.45 -8.15
CA GLY A 60 -13.66 3.55 -8.68
C GLY A 60 -12.62 3.83 -7.59
N MET A 61 -12.90 4.78 -6.71
CA MET A 61 -12.02 5.10 -5.58
C MET A 61 -11.93 3.96 -4.57
N PHE A 62 -13.05 3.31 -4.27
CA PHE A 62 -13.10 2.15 -3.37
C PHE A 62 -12.22 1.01 -3.90
N LEU A 63 -12.36 0.67 -5.19
CA LEU A 63 -11.54 -0.37 -5.81
C LEU A 63 -10.06 -0.02 -5.79
N ALA A 64 -9.70 1.25 -6.05
CA ALA A 64 -8.31 1.70 -6.00
C ALA A 64 -7.72 1.59 -4.59
N ILE A 65 -8.44 2.06 -3.56
CA ILE A 65 -8.02 2.00 -2.16
C ILE A 65 -7.93 0.55 -1.69
N PHE A 66 -8.95 -0.27 -1.99
CA PHE A 66 -8.99 -1.69 -1.64
C PHE A 66 -7.83 -2.46 -2.26
N TYR A 67 -7.52 -2.19 -3.54
CA TYR A 67 -6.40 -2.83 -4.22
C TYR A 67 -5.04 -2.43 -3.61
N ALA A 68 -4.87 -1.16 -3.23
CA ALA A 68 -3.65 -0.71 -2.56
C ALA A 68 -3.47 -1.38 -1.19
N TRP A 69 -4.55 -1.62 -0.46
CA TRP A 69 -4.55 -2.36 0.79
C TRP A 69 -4.22 -3.84 0.58
N ALA A 70 -4.95 -4.51 -0.31
CA ALA A 70 -4.80 -5.94 -0.57
C ALA A 70 -3.36 -6.28 -1.00
N ASP A 71 -2.78 -5.50 -1.91
CA ASP A 71 -1.41 -5.69 -2.38
C ASP A 71 -0.37 -5.50 -1.26
N SER A 72 -0.61 -4.55 -0.35
CA SER A 72 0.25 -4.35 0.81
C SER A 72 0.15 -5.50 1.81
N SER A 73 -1.07 -6.00 2.04
CA SER A 73 -1.33 -7.15 2.93
C SER A 73 -0.69 -8.43 2.38
N VAL A 74 -0.77 -8.65 1.07
CA VAL A 74 -0.07 -9.77 0.41
C VAL A 74 1.44 -9.65 0.58
N TYR A 75 2.02 -8.45 0.38
CA TYR A 75 3.44 -8.25 0.59
C TYR A 75 3.85 -8.59 2.03
N ASN A 76 3.13 -8.07 3.02
CA ASN A 76 3.43 -8.27 4.44
C ASN A 76 3.26 -9.75 4.87
N SER A 77 2.32 -10.48 4.26
CA SER A 77 2.13 -11.92 4.52
C SER A 77 3.23 -12.80 3.93
N LEU A 78 3.87 -12.36 2.85
CA LEU A 78 4.94 -13.12 2.18
C LEU A 78 6.34 -12.82 2.75
N TYR A 79 6.58 -11.58 3.17
CA TYR A 79 7.91 -11.10 3.56
C TYR A 79 7.94 -10.51 4.96
N ILE A 80 8.74 -11.13 5.84
CA ILE A 80 9.06 -10.56 7.15
C ILE A 80 10.27 -9.65 6.98
N SER A 81 10.07 -8.36 7.23
CA SER A 81 11.14 -7.37 7.15
C SER A 81 11.05 -6.43 8.35
N THR A 82 12.05 -6.49 9.22
CA THR A 82 12.12 -5.67 10.45
C THR A 82 13.09 -4.51 10.34
N ASP A 83 13.63 -4.28 9.14
CA ASP A 83 14.66 -3.30 8.89
C ASP A 83 14.12 -1.87 8.71
N MET A 84 15.00 -0.88 8.89
CA MET A 84 14.66 0.54 8.81
C MET A 84 14.03 0.95 7.47
N PRO A 85 14.54 0.53 6.29
CA PRO A 85 13.93 0.89 5.01
C PRO A 85 12.48 0.41 4.86
N HIS A 86 12.15 -0.78 5.38
CA HIS A 86 10.78 -1.27 5.38
C HIS A 86 9.88 -0.40 6.26
N ARG A 87 10.31 -0.08 7.49
CA ARG A 87 9.55 0.78 8.41
C ARG A 87 9.32 2.17 7.83
N VAL A 88 10.32 2.76 7.20
CA VAL A 88 10.20 4.07 6.52
C VAL A 88 9.23 3.99 5.36
N ALA A 89 9.31 2.95 4.52
CA ALA A 89 8.38 2.76 3.41
C ALA A 89 6.93 2.59 3.90
N MET A 90 6.69 1.81 4.98
CA MET A 90 5.37 1.67 5.58
C MET A 90 4.85 2.98 6.18
N ALA A 91 5.69 3.76 6.86
CA ALA A 91 5.32 5.08 7.37
C ALA A 91 4.94 6.05 6.23
N LEU A 92 5.71 6.06 5.13
CA LEU A 92 5.38 6.85 3.95
C LEU A 92 4.07 6.39 3.29
N LYS A 93 3.78 5.08 3.25
CA LYS A 93 2.50 4.57 2.76
C LYS A 93 1.33 5.04 3.63
N ILE A 94 1.48 5.10 4.94
CA ILE A 94 0.48 5.67 5.85
C ILE A 94 0.23 7.14 5.49
N VAL A 95 1.27 7.94 5.30
CA VAL A 95 1.15 9.35 4.91
C VAL A 95 0.43 9.51 3.57
N THR A 96 0.73 8.67 2.57
CA THR A 96 0.03 8.71 1.29
C THR A 96 -1.44 8.36 1.43
N MET A 97 -1.81 7.39 2.27
CA MET A 97 -3.21 7.05 2.54
C MET A 97 -3.95 8.17 3.27
N MET A 98 -3.30 8.85 4.22
CA MET A 98 -3.87 10.04 4.88
C MET A 98 -4.09 11.17 3.86
N THR A 99 -3.18 11.36 2.91
CA THR A 99 -3.35 12.35 1.83
C THR A 99 -4.52 11.98 0.92
N ILE A 100 -4.67 10.69 0.56
CA ILE A 100 -5.82 10.18 -0.18
C ILE A 100 -7.12 10.49 0.57
N ALA A 101 -7.18 10.17 1.87
CA ALA A 101 -8.35 10.43 2.70
C ALA A 101 -8.72 11.92 2.74
N ALA A 102 -7.72 12.80 2.86
CA ALA A 102 -7.92 14.25 2.87
C ALA A 102 -8.38 14.80 1.49
N ALA A 103 -8.03 14.14 0.39
CA ALA A 103 -8.42 14.55 -0.96
C ALA A 103 -9.86 14.14 -1.33
N ILE A 104 -10.43 13.11 -0.68
CA ILE A 104 -11.77 12.57 -1.00
C ILE A 104 -12.88 13.63 -0.98
N PRO A 105 -13.00 14.52 0.01
CA PRO A 105 -14.10 15.48 0.06
C PRO A 105 -14.12 16.46 -1.13
N ASP A 106 -12.95 16.72 -1.72
CA ASP A 106 -12.80 17.68 -2.83
C ASP A 106 -12.61 16.99 -4.20
N VAL A 107 -13.10 15.76 -4.32
CA VAL A 107 -13.07 14.97 -5.56
C VAL A 107 -14.10 15.51 -6.55
N GLY A 108 -14.01 16.50 -7.16
CA GLY A 108 -14.84 17.22 -8.11
C GLY A 108 -14.13 18.50 -8.52
N GLY A 109 -13.07 18.85 -7.78
CA GLY A 109 -12.20 19.98 -7.99
C GLY A 109 -10.73 19.56 -8.05
N GLU A 110 -9.88 20.24 -7.30
CA GLU A 110 -8.44 19.98 -7.27
C GLU A 110 -8.08 18.67 -6.53
N GLY A 111 -9.00 18.11 -5.75
CA GLY A 111 -8.80 16.86 -4.97
C GLY A 111 -8.41 15.67 -5.85
N TRP A 112 -8.85 15.62 -7.11
CA TRP A 112 -8.44 14.58 -8.06
C TRP A 112 -6.93 14.50 -8.27
N MET A 113 -6.28 15.64 -8.40
CA MET A 113 -4.83 15.68 -8.60
C MET A 113 -4.09 15.16 -7.36
N TYR A 114 -4.49 15.58 -6.17
CA TYR A 114 -3.89 15.12 -4.93
C TYR A 114 -4.14 13.62 -4.70
N PHE A 115 -5.36 13.14 -4.99
CA PHE A 115 -5.67 11.72 -4.95
C PHE A 115 -4.77 10.92 -5.89
N ALA A 116 -4.68 11.32 -7.16
CA ALA A 116 -3.88 10.62 -8.17
C ALA A 116 -2.38 10.60 -7.82
N LEU A 117 -1.82 11.72 -7.38
CA LEU A 117 -0.41 11.81 -6.98
C LEU A 117 -0.13 10.95 -5.73
N ALA A 118 -0.98 11.02 -4.70
CA ALA A 118 -0.81 10.24 -3.49
C ALA A 118 -0.96 8.74 -3.78
N TYR A 119 -1.92 8.36 -4.64
CA TYR A 119 -2.11 6.98 -5.07
C TYR A 119 -0.90 6.48 -5.87
N ALA A 120 -0.40 7.25 -6.84
CA ALA A 120 0.79 6.90 -7.61
C ALA A 120 2.01 6.72 -6.72
N LEU A 121 2.21 7.61 -5.73
CA LEU A 121 3.29 7.48 -4.75
C LEU A 121 3.13 6.22 -3.88
N ASN A 122 1.92 5.93 -3.40
CA ASN A 122 1.64 4.70 -2.66
C ASN A 122 2.01 3.45 -3.49
N ARG A 123 1.63 3.43 -4.77
CA ARG A 123 1.96 2.33 -5.69
C ARG A 123 3.46 2.22 -5.94
N ALA A 124 4.16 3.34 -6.10
CA ALA A 124 5.61 3.37 -6.27
C ALA A 124 6.35 2.81 -5.04
N LEU A 125 5.88 3.13 -3.83
CA LEU A 125 6.43 2.56 -2.59
C LEU A 125 6.23 1.05 -2.52
N THR A 126 5.07 0.55 -2.92
CA THR A 126 4.82 -0.91 -3.00
C THR A 126 5.74 -1.56 -4.03
N ALA A 127 5.88 -0.97 -5.22
CA ALA A 127 6.80 -1.46 -6.26
C ALA A 127 8.25 -1.48 -5.78
N TYR A 128 8.68 -0.46 -5.02
CA TYR A 128 10.00 -0.43 -4.39
C TYR A 128 10.21 -1.58 -3.41
N LEU A 129 9.21 -1.89 -2.57
CA LEU A 129 9.27 -3.01 -1.63
C LEU A 129 9.40 -4.35 -2.35
N TYR A 130 8.62 -4.59 -3.40
CA TYR A 130 8.73 -5.80 -4.22
C TYR A 130 10.06 -5.87 -4.98
N TRP A 131 10.53 -4.75 -5.53
CA TRP A 131 11.84 -4.72 -6.20
C TRP A 131 12.97 -5.10 -5.25
N ARG A 132 12.91 -4.60 -4.02
CA ARG A 132 13.87 -4.94 -2.99
C ARG A 132 13.81 -6.41 -2.56
N ALA A 133 12.61 -6.98 -2.44
CA ALA A 133 12.39 -8.40 -2.15
C ALA A 133 12.91 -9.30 -3.28
N ARG A 134 12.73 -8.89 -4.55
CA ARG A 134 13.19 -9.61 -5.74
C ARG A 134 14.69 -9.90 -5.76
N CYS A 135 15.49 -9.02 -5.20
CA CYS A 135 16.95 -9.20 -5.12
C CYS A 135 17.36 -10.35 -4.16
N THR A 136 16.39 -10.99 -3.50
CA THR A 136 16.64 -11.93 -2.42
C THR A 136 16.25 -13.37 -2.77
N ASP A 137 15.24 -13.58 -3.65
CA ASP A 137 14.67 -14.92 -3.86
C ASP A 137 14.25 -15.17 -5.33
N ASN A 138 14.63 -16.36 -5.88
CA ASN A 138 14.27 -16.74 -7.25
C ASN A 138 12.79 -17.11 -7.41
N ALA A 139 12.13 -17.61 -6.37
CA ALA A 139 10.70 -17.93 -6.40
C ALA A 139 9.80 -16.69 -6.38
N ALA A 140 10.24 -15.63 -5.70
CA ALA A 140 9.55 -14.33 -5.67
C ALA A 140 9.60 -13.59 -7.02
N ASN A 141 10.51 -13.97 -7.92
CA ASN A 141 10.68 -13.32 -9.22
C ASN A 141 9.43 -13.41 -10.10
N THR A 142 8.69 -14.50 -10.06
CA THR A 142 7.47 -14.69 -10.86
C THR A 142 6.33 -13.82 -10.36
N LEU A 143 6.08 -13.80 -9.04
CA LEU A 143 5.04 -12.98 -8.42
C LEU A 143 5.35 -11.48 -8.53
N ALA A 144 6.62 -11.08 -8.31
CA ALA A 144 7.04 -9.69 -8.46
C ALA A 144 6.95 -9.20 -9.91
N GLN A 145 7.20 -10.07 -10.91
CA GLN A 145 7.01 -9.74 -12.32
C GLN A 145 5.53 -9.56 -12.68
N GLU A 146 4.65 -10.40 -12.18
CA GLU A 146 3.21 -10.28 -12.40
C GLU A 146 2.65 -9.01 -11.75
N GLN A 147 3.08 -8.68 -10.54
CA GLN A 147 2.68 -7.46 -9.85
C GLN A 147 3.22 -6.20 -10.55
N ALA A 148 4.47 -6.21 -11.00
CA ALA A 148 5.04 -5.10 -11.78
C ALA A 148 4.28 -4.92 -13.11
N ARG A 149 3.91 -6.00 -13.80
CA ARG A 149 3.12 -5.95 -15.03
C ARG A 149 1.73 -5.37 -14.78
N ASN A 150 1.05 -5.80 -13.71
CA ASN A 150 -0.26 -5.28 -13.33
C ASN A 150 -0.19 -3.79 -12.94
N PHE A 151 0.93 -3.35 -12.35
CA PHE A 151 1.19 -1.94 -12.07
C PHE A 151 1.23 -1.09 -13.34
N PHE A 152 1.97 -1.54 -14.36
CA PHE A 152 2.05 -0.82 -15.65
C PHE A 152 0.72 -0.80 -16.39
N VAL A 153 -0.07 -1.86 -16.32
CA VAL A 153 -1.41 -1.91 -16.93
C VAL A 153 -2.36 -0.92 -16.26
N LEU A 154 -2.38 -0.86 -14.93
CA LEU A 154 -3.25 0.07 -14.19
C LEU A 154 -2.78 1.53 -14.29
N ALA A 155 -1.47 1.79 -14.33
CA ALA A 155 -0.94 3.14 -14.53
C ALA A 155 -1.18 3.67 -15.95
N GLY A 156 -1.38 2.79 -16.94
CA GLY A 156 -1.73 3.17 -18.32
C GLY A 156 -3.22 3.39 -18.57
N VAL A 157 -4.08 3.14 -17.58
CA VAL A 157 -5.54 3.33 -17.66
C VAL A 157 -5.97 4.67 -17.04
N PHE A 158 -5.10 5.35 -16.30
CA PHE A 158 -5.30 6.67 -15.70
C PHE A 158 -4.41 7.72 -16.38
#